data_04881ab8e43fab6fff2eaba10fcbaa56
#
_entry.id   04881ab8e43fab6fff2eaba10fcbaa56
#
_cell.length_a   1.000
_cell.length_b   1.000
_cell.length_c   1.000
_cell.angle_alpha   90.00
_cell.angle_beta   90.00
_cell.angle_gamma   90.00
#
_symmetry.space_group_name_H-M   'P 1'
#
loop_
_entity.id
_entity.type
_entity.pdbx_description
1 polymer ?
#
loop_
_entity_poly.entity_id
_entity_poly.type
_entity_poly.pdbx_seq_one_letter_code
_entity_poly.pdbx_strand_id
1 'polypeptide(L)'
;MYDVAIVGAGPAGIYAGFRLKEAVESGADISALIIDAGPQVQKRHCVARELGRTCSKCPVCHLHSGWGGAGAFSDGKITLSPDVGGWMSKVTGQERLRDLLGRVDQVFLKFGAPSQLYGSDDERFELWSRRAALADLKLERNVLRHMGTDLSMEVMSRMYDSIRESIEVRLNTEVVAINRDGGHVTGVTTRGGEVIQARAVLVAPGRRGASWLAEQCSSLGIAVSRNPVDLGVRVELPADVMAPITDDLYEPKLRFISKSFDDPVRTFCVNPRGEVITEYYDDVVTVNGHSMKDGRTPNTNFALLVSNYFTEPFKDPISYGKYISRLANLLSNGIVVQRLWDLLHGRRSTPERLSRGATVPTLKDATPGDLSFIFPHRILTDIIEMLKALDRLAPGIVSMNTLLYGVEAKFYSSRVETDENLQTSVRGLFVAGDGAGLTRGLSQSAASGLHAAESILSSLGFR
;
A
#
# COMPACT_ATOMS: atom_id res chain seq x y z
N MET A 1 -29.39 10.70 14.40
CA MET A 1 -28.28 9.94 15.04
C MET A 1 -28.15 8.64 14.28
N TYR A 2 -26.96 8.29 13.84
CA TYR A 2 -26.69 7.02 13.17
C TYR A 2 -26.30 5.95 14.18
N ASP A 3 -26.51 4.68 13.84
CA ASP A 3 -25.92 3.58 14.59
C ASP A 3 -24.42 3.47 14.31
N VAL A 4 -24.02 3.65 13.03
CA VAL A 4 -22.62 3.56 12.60
C VAL A 4 -22.24 4.72 11.68
N ALA A 5 -21.12 5.40 11.98
CA ALA A 5 -20.48 6.33 11.08
C ALA A 5 -19.11 5.77 10.66
N ILE A 6 -18.87 5.69 9.34
CA ILE A 6 -17.61 5.24 8.75
C ILE A 6 -16.89 6.44 8.17
N VAL A 7 -15.69 6.74 8.65
CA VAL A 7 -14.84 7.83 8.17
C VAL A 7 -13.77 7.29 7.23
N GLY A 8 -13.91 7.60 5.94
CA GLY A 8 -13.07 7.14 4.86
C GLY A 8 -13.75 6.10 3.96
N ALA A 9 -13.84 6.40 2.67
CA ALA A 9 -14.41 5.54 1.63
C ALA A 9 -13.34 4.81 0.81
N GLY A 10 -12.23 4.45 1.44
CA GLY A 10 -11.22 3.52 0.89
C GLY A 10 -11.67 2.06 1.04
N PRO A 11 -10.81 1.08 0.66
CA PRO A 11 -11.18 -0.34 0.72
C PRO A 11 -11.73 -0.79 2.07
N ALA A 12 -11.17 -0.34 3.19
CA ALA A 12 -11.68 -0.69 4.52
C ALA A 12 -13.10 -0.15 4.75
N GLY A 13 -13.35 1.13 4.46
CA GLY A 13 -14.68 1.73 4.64
C GLY A 13 -15.73 1.14 3.70
N ILE A 14 -15.36 0.87 2.45
CA ILE A 14 -16.26 0.22 1.46
C ILE A 14 -16.67 -1.16 1.93
N TYR A 15 -15.73 -1.99 2.36
CA TYR A 15 -16.03 -3.36 2.79
C TYR A 15 -16.76 -3.40 4.14
N ALA A 16 -16.50 -2.45 5.03
CA ALA A 16 -17.35 -2.24 6.20
C ALA A 16 -18.80 -1.88 5.80
N GLY A 17 -18.95 -0.97 4.82
CA GLY A 17 -20.25 -0.63 4.24
C GLY A 17 -20.97 -1.83 3.65
N PHE A 18 -20.27 -2.71 2.92
CA PHE A 18 -20.87 -3.95 2.40
C PHE A 18 -21.37 -4.86 3.51
N ARG A 19 -20.61 -5.03 4.59
CA ARG A 19 -21.05 -5.87 5.71
C ARG A 19 -22.29 -5.28 6.42
N LEU A 20 -22.36 -3.96 6.54
CA LEU A 20 -23.56 -3.29 7.09
C LEU A 20 -24.73 -3.40 6.12
N LYS A 21 -24.53 -3.26 4.81
CA LYS A 21 -25.56 -3.48 3.78
C LYS A 21 -26.13 -4.89 3.87
N GLU A 22 -25.29 -5.93 3.99
CA GLU A 22 -25.72 -7.30 4.18
C GLU A 22 -26.63 -7.46 5.42
N ALA A 23 -26.31 -6.78 6.53
CA ALA A 23 -27.14 -6.79 7.73
C ALA A 23 -28.50 -6.12 7.49
N VAL A 24 -28.53 -4.95 6.83
CA VAL A 24 -29.79 -4.26 6.46
C VAL A 24 -30.64 -5.15 5.55
N GLU A 25 -30.06 -5.74 4.52
CA GLU A 25 -30.76 -6.64 3.58
C GLU A 25 -31.26 -7.93 4.27
N SER A 26 -30.64 -8.32 5.36
CA SER A 26 -31.07 -9.45 6.22
C SER A 26 -32.11 -9.04 7.27
N GLY A 27 -32.58 -7.79 7.26
CA GLY A 27 -33.64 -7.29 8.10
C GLY A 27 -33.18 -6.57 9.39
N ALA A 28 -31.90 -6.25 9.53
CA ALA A 28 -31.44 -5.43 10.66
C ALA A 28 -31.86 -3.97 10.45
N ASP A 29 -32.52 -3.38 11.45
CA ASP A 29 -32.86 -1.95 11.49
C ASP A 29 -31.64 -1.15 11.97
N ILE A 30 -30.70 -0.93 11.05
CA ILE A 30 -29.44 -0.25 11.31
C ILE A 30 -29.27 0.95 10.36
N SER A 31 -29.01 2.11 10.94
CA SER A 31 -28.69 3.33 10.21
C SER A 31 -27.19 3.54 10.12
N ALA A 32 -26.64 3.61 8.89
CA ALA A 32 -25.22 3.75 8.67
C ALA A 32 -24.88 4.85 7.64
N LEU A 33 -23.75 5.51 7.87
CA LEU A 33 -23.25 6.59 7.03
C LEU A 33 -21.76 6.38 6.73
N ILE A 34 -21.39 6.49 5.43
CA ILE A 34 -19.99 6.55 4.98
C ILE A 34 -19.66 8.00 4.62
N ILE A 35 -18.55 8.53 5.13
CA ILE A 35 -18.11 9.92 4.91
C ILE A 35 -16.71 9.92 4.31
N ASP A 36 -16.48 10.68 3.25
CA ASP A 36 -15.13 10.89 2.71
C ASP A 36 -14.92 12.33 2.24
N ALA A 37 -13.70 12.84 2.40
CA ALA A 37 -13.30 14.18 2.03
C ALA A 37 -13.28 14.41 0.52
N GLY A 38 -13.10 13.36 -0.29
CA GLY A 38 -13.02 13.45 -1.73
C GLY A 38 -14.29 13.04 -2.46
N PRO A 39 -14.31 13.18 -3.79
CA PRO A 39 -15.47 12.92 -4.62
C PRO A 39 -15.65 11.43 -4.99
N GLN A 40 -16.74 11.15 -5.73
CA GLN A 40 -16.99 9.88 -6.39
C GLN A 40 -15.89 9.55 -7.41
N VAL A 41 -15.62 8.26 -7.63
CA VAL A 41 -14.46 7.79 -8.41
C VAL A 41 -14.36 8.40 -9.82
N GLN A 42 -15.47 8.56 -10.52
CA GLN A 42 -15.51 9.15 -11.88
C GLN A 42 -15.19 10.65 -11.89
N LYS A 43 -15.33 11.34 -10.76
CA LYS A 43 -15.01 12.78 -10.60
C LYS A 43 -13.62 13.03 -10.04
N ARG A 44 -12.86 11.95 -9.79
CA ARG A 44 -11.50 12.02 -9.26
C ARG A 44 -10.50 12.09 -10.41
N HIS A 45 -9.81 13.23 -10.51
CA HIS A 45 -8.73 13.42 -11.47
C HIS A 45 -7.63 14.29 -10.86
N CYS A 46 -6.43 14.19 -11.38
CA CYS A 46 -5.30 15.01 -10.96
C CYS A 46 -4.79 15.82 -12.14
N VAL A 47 -5.12 17.09 -12.17
CA VAL A 47 -4.74 18.02 -13.25
C VAL A 47 -3.22 18.09 -13.43
N ALA A 48 -2.46 18.05 -12.33
CA ALA A 48 -1.00 18.07 -12.40
C ALA A 48 -0.45 16.83 -13.13
N ARG A 49 -1.00 15.62 -12.83
CA ARG A 49 -0.61 14.36 -13.50
C ARG A 49 -1.03 14.35 -14.97
N GLU A 50 -2.24 14.79 -15.27
CA GLU A 50 -2.78 14.84 -16.64
C GLU A 50 -1.98 15.79 -17.55
N LEU A 51 -1.49 16.89 -16.98
CA LEU A 51 -0.68 17.88 -17.70
C LEU A 51 0.85 17.62 -17.61
N GLY A 52 1.28 16.51 -17.01
CA GLY A 52 2.70 16.22 -16.80
C GLY A 52 3.43 17.26 -15.94
N ARG A 53 2.71 17.91 -15.00
CA ARG A 53 3.25 18.95 -14.12
C ARG A 53 3.58 18.41 -12.74
N THR A 54 4.42 19.13 -12.02
CA THR A 54 4.73 18.86 -10.60
C THR A 54 3.45 18.90 -9.74
N CYS A 55 3.37 18.06 -8.71
CA CYS A 55 2.23 17.99 -7.81
C CYS A 55 1.88 19.35 -7.18
N SER A 56 0.62 19.77 -7.30
CA SER A 56 0.10 21.05 -6.79
C SER A 56 -0.21 21.04 -5.29
N LYS A 57 0.02 19.93 -4.58
CA LYS A 57 -0.26 19.76 -3.12
C LYS A 57 -1.68 20.19 -2.73
N CYS A 58 -2.68 19.70 -3.47
CA CYS A 58 -4.09 20.05 -3.24
C CYS A 58 -4.51 19.73 -1.80
N PRO A 59 -5.35 20.56 -1.15
CA PRO A 59 -5.88 20.32 0.19
C PRO A 59 -6.54 18.94 0.32
N VAL A 60 -7.38 18.57 -0.63
CA VAL A 60 -7.93 17.22 -0.80
C VAL A 60 -7.30 16.61 -2.06
N CYS A 61 -6.49 15.58 -1.89
CA CYS A 61 -5.83 14.91 -3.01
C CYS A 61 -6.76 13.89 -3.66
N HIS A 62 -7.22 14.14 -4.86
CA HIS A 62 -8.13 13.25 -5.58
C HIS A 62 -7.53 11.88 -5.94
N LEU A 63 -6.20 11.70 -5.90
CA LEU A 63 -5.59 10.39 -6.08
C LEU A 63 -5.66 9.51 -4.80
N HIS A 64 -5.82 10.14 -3.64
CA HIS A 64 -5.81 9.43 -2.35
C HIS A 64 -7.13 9.51 -1.58
N SER A 65 -7.95 10.56 -1.81
CA SER A 65 -9.22 10.79 -1.13
C SER A 65 -10.40 10.67 -2.09
N GLY A 66 -11.53 10.23 -1.58
CA GLY A 66 -12.76 9.95 -2.32
C GLY A 66 -13.05 8.46 -2.39
N TRP A 67 -14.14 8.11 -3.05
CA TRP A 67 -14.60 6.73 -3.18
C TRP A 67 -13.53 5.83 -3.83
N GLY A 68 -13.22 4.72 -3.18
CA GLY A 68 -12.14 3.79 -3.54
C GLY A 68 -10.79 4.14 -2.92
N GLY A 69 -10.63 5.34 -2.31
CA GLY A 69 -9.36 5.77 -1.71
C GLY A 69 -8.20 5.71 -2.71
N ALA A 70 -6.97 5.49 -2.22
CA ALA A 70 -5.81 5.26 -3.08
C ALA A 70 -5.93 3.97 -3.90
N GLY A 71 -6.79 3.03 -3.49
CA GLY A 71 -7.03 1.77 -4.17
C GLY A 71 -7.59 1.91 -5.57
N ALA A 72 -8.44 2.91 -5.82
CA ALA A 72 -9.05 3.13 -7.13
C ALA A 72 -8.02 3.46 -8.23
N PHE A 73 -6.88 4.04 -7.88
CA PHE A 73 -5.80 4.40 -8.81
C PHE A 73 -4.55 3.51 -8.67
N SER A 74 -4.69 2.40 -7.95
CA SER A 74 -3.62 1.40 -7.86
C SER A 74 -3.62 0.51 -9.10
N ASP A 75 -2.63 -0.37 -9.20
CA ASP A 75 -2.57 -1.42 -10.22
C ASP A 75 -3.63 -2.53 -10.02
N GLY A 76 -4.47 -2.43 -8.99
CA GLY A 76 -5.59 -3.33 -8.77
C GLY A 76 -5.19 -4.77 -8.45
N LYS A 77 -4.09 -4.97 -7.75
CA LYS A 77 -3.67 -6.29 -7.27
C LYS A 77 -4.46 -6.70 -6.03
N ILE A 78 -5.27 -7.72 -6.15
CA ILE A 78 -6.04 -8.33 -5.06
C ILE A 78 -5.27 -9.54 -4.56
N THR A 79 -4.51 -9.36 -3.47
CA THR A 79 -3.70 -10.42 -2.85
C THR A 79 -4.57 -11.25 -1.91
N LEU A 80 -4.55 -12.58 -2.09
CA LEU A 80 -5.34 -13.54 -1.31
C LEU A 80 -4.52 -14.28 -0.24
N SER A 81 -3.22 -13.99 -0.18
CA SER A 81 -2.33 -14.60 0.80
C SER A 81 -2.34 -13.82 2.12
N PRO A 82 -2.57 -14.47 3.27
CA PRO A 82 -2.60 -13.80 4.57
C PRO A 82 -1.21 -13.30 5.03
N ASP A 83 -0.13 -13.83 4.46
CA ASP A 83 1.25 -13.44 4.78
C ASP A 83 1.71 -12.16 4.04
N VAL A 84 0.90 -11.65 3.11
CA VAL A 84 1.19 -10.47 2.30
C VAL A 84 0.16 -9.38 2.55
N GLY A 85 0.60 -8.15 2.81
CA GLY A 85 -0.29 -6.99 2.86
C GLY A 85 -0.56 -6.43 4.26
N GLY A 86 0.26 -6.71 5.26
CA GLY A 86 0.16 -6.08 6.58
C GLY A 86 0.24 -7.05 7.75
N TRP A 87 -0.37 -6.67 8.85
CA TRP A 87 -0.27 -7.36 10.13
C TRP A 87 -1.62 -7.88 10.67
N MET A 88 -2.65 -7.96 9.83
CA MET A 88 -3.98 -8.41 10.26
C MET A 88 -3.95 -9.82 10.85
N SER A 89 -3.06 -10.70 10.38
CA SER A 89 -2.89 -12.03 10.96
C SER A 89 -2.47 -12.03 12.43
N LYS A 90 -1.83 -10.94 12.90
CA LYS A 90 -1.49 -10.77 14.33
C LYS A 90 -2.69 -10.37 15.18
N VAL A 91 -3.74 -9.84 14.57
CA VAL A 91 -4.98 -9.42 15.24
C VAL A 91 -6.01 -10.54 15.20
N THR A 92 -6.25 -11.09 14.01
CA THR A 92 -7.36 -12.06 13.81
C THR A 92 -6.90 -13.53 13.79
N GLY A 93 -5.59 -13.78 13.70
CA GLY A 93 -5.06 -15.11 13.39
C GLY A 93 -5.08 -15.39 11.88
N GLN A 94 -4.31 -16.39 11.46
CA GLN A 94 -4.13 -16.76 10.05
C GLN A 94 -5.40 -17.31 9.39
N GLU A 95 -6.10 -18.17 10.08
CA GLU A 95 -7.30 -18.85 9.56
C GLU A 95 -8.44 -17.85 9.33
N ARG A 96 -8.70 -17.00 10.31
CA ARG A 96 -9.72 -15.95 10.18
C ARG A 96 -9.38 -14.96 9.08
N LEU A 97 -8.12 -14.56 8.96
CA LEU A 97 -7.72 -13.66 7.88
C LEU A 97 -7.92 -14.32 6.51
N ARG A 98 -7.65 -15.63 6.38
CA ARG A 98 -7.89 -16.35 5.11
C ARG A 98 -9.37 -16.37 4.73
N ASP A 99 -10.27 -16.57 5.69
CA ASP A 99 -11.73 -16.47 5.49
C ASP A 99 -12.12 -15.07 5.01
N LEU A 100 -11.67 -14.03 5.72
CA LEU A 100 -11.95 -12.64 5.36
C LEU A 100 -11.44 -12.29 3.95
N LEU A 101 -10.23 -12.72 3.59
CA LEU A 101 -9.68 -12.51 2.25
C LEU A 101 -10.50 -13.25 1.17
N GLY A 102 -11.00 -14.44 1.46
CA GLY A 102 -11.93 -15.16 0.59
C GLY A 102 -13.22 -14.38 0.33
N ARG A 103 -13.79 -13.79 1.37
CA ARG A 103 -14.99 -12.93 1.24
C ARG A 103 -14.68 -11.63 0.47
N VAL A 104 -13.53 -11.03 0.71
CA VAL A 104 -13.06 -9.88 -0.07
C VAL A 104 -12.98 -10.23 -1.55
N ASP A 105 -12.42 -11.37 -1.90
CA ASP A 105 -12.31 -11.86 -3.28
C ASP A 105 -13.68 -12.05 -3.94
N GLN A 106 -14.63 -12.68 -3.22
CA GLN A 106 -15.99 -12.89 -3.71
C GLN A 106 -16.69 -11.58 -4.06
N VAL A 107 -16.54 -10.56 -3.22
CA VAL A 107 -17.10 -9.22 -3.50
C VAL A 107 -16.45 -8.62 -4.73
N PHE A 108 -15.13 -8.65 -4.88
CA PHE A 108 -14.47 -8.15 -6.08
C PHE A 108 -14.95 -8.87 -7.35
N LEU A 109 -15.06 -10.21 -7.31
CA LEU A 109 -15.58 -11.01 -8.44
C LEU A 109 -17.02 -10.64 -8.78
N LYS A 110 -17.90 -10.45 -7.79
CA LYS A 110 -19.28 -10.01 -7.98
C LYS A 110 -19.38 -8.70 -8.76
N PHE A 111 -18.41 -7.78 -8.55
CA PHE A 111 -18.38 -6.48 -9.22
C PHE A 111 -17.49 -6.44 -10.47
N GLY A 112 -17.02 -7.60 -10.95
CA GLY A 112 -16.38 -7.75 -12.26
C GLY A 112 -14.85 -7.80 -12.25
N ALA A 113 -14.24 -8.12 -11.12
CA ALA A 113 -12.82 -8.47 -11.11
C ALA A 113 -12.56 -9.74 -11.95
N PRO A 114 -11.37 -9.88 -12.59
CA PRO A 114 -11.04 -11.04 -13.40
C PRO A 114 -11.06 -12.34 -12.59
N SER A 115 -11.56 -13.43 -13.19
CA SER A 115 -11.52 -14.76 -12.56
C SER A 115 -10.12 -15.37 -12.52
N GLN A 116 -9.20 -14.89 -13.35
CA GLN A 116 -7.83 -15.40 -13.43
C GLN A 116 -7.07 -15.19 -12.14
N LEU A 117 -6.42 -16.25 -11.65
CA LEU A 117 -5.49 -16.23 -10.51
C LEU A 117 -4.06 -16.39 -11.01
N TYR A 118 -3.15 -15.68 -10.36
CA TYR A 118 -1.71 -15.83 -10.53
C TYR A 118 -1.09 -16.42 -9.26
N GLY A 119 -0.03 -17.22 -9.41
CA GLY A 119 0.66 -17.85 -8.29
C GLY A 119 -0.16 -18.93 -7.56
N SER A 120 -1.22 -19.46 -8.17
CA SER A 120 -2.08 -20.52 -7.61
C SER A 120 -1.61 -21.93 -7.96
N ASP A 121 -0.69 -22.09 -8.92
CA ASP A 121 -0.14 -23.37 -9.35
C ASP A 121 0.88 -23.87 -8.31
N ASP A 122 0.56 -24.99 -7.65
CA ASP A 122 1.38 -25.56 -6.59
C ASP A 122 2.71 -26.11 -7.11
N GLU A 123 2.73 -26.75 -8.26
CA GLU A 123 3.95 -27.36 -8.82
C GLU A 123 4.96 -26.27 -9.21
N ARG A 124 4.48 -25.19 -9.84
CA ARG A 124 5.31 -24.04 -10.19
C ARG A 124 5.80 -23.30 -8.95
N PHE A 125 4.95 -23.12 -7.95
CA PHE A 125 5.36 -22.51 -6.68
C PHE A 125 6.47 -23.33 -6.02
N GLU A 126 6.30 -24.65 -5.91
CA GLU A 126 7.31 -25.53 -5.31
C GLU A 126 8.62 -25.54 -6.10
N LEU A 127 8.55 -25.55 -7.44
CA LEU A 127 9.74 -25.43 -8.29
C LEU A 127 10.54 -24.16 -7.97
N TRP A 128 9.85 -23.01 -7.97
CA TRP A 128 10.48 -21.72 -7.70
C TRP A 128 10.93 -21.58 -6.25
N SER A 129 10.19 -22.15 -5.30
CA SER A 129 10.55 -22.17 -3.88
C SER A 129 11.89 -22.92 -3.66
N ARG A 130 12.06 -24.08 -4.29
CA ARG A 130 13.35 -24.83 -4.24
C ARG A 130 14.50 -24.05 -4.89
N ARG A 131 14.26 -23.44 -6.06
CA ARG A 131 15.27 -22.61 -6.72
C ARG A 131 15.65 -21.38 -5.90
N ALA A 132 14.66 -20.73 -5.27
CA ALA A 132 14.90 -19.61 -4.37
C ALA A 132 15.74 -20.02 -3.17
N ALA A 133 15.44 -21.16 -2.55
CA ALA A 133 16.22 -21.68 -1.40
C ALA A 133 17.69 -21.95 -1.76
N LEU A 134 17.98 -22.46 -2.96
CA LEU A 134 19.35 -22.65 -3.46
C LEU A 134 20.09 -21.31 -3.70
N ALA A 135 19.36 -20.23 -3.80
CA ALA A 135 19.89 -18.87 -3.94
C ALA A 135 19.91 -18.07 -2.61
N ASP A 136 19.73 -18.74 -1.46
CA ASP A 136 19.60 -18.11 -0.13
C ASP A 136 18.38 -17.19 -0.01
N LEU A 137 17.33 -17.41 -0.81
CA LEU A 137 16.11 -16.65 -0.82
C LEU A 137 14.95 -17.49 -0.29
N LYS A 138 13.99 -16.84 0.37
CA LYS A 138 12.71 -17.45 0.74
C LYS A 138 11.61 -16.89 -0.16
N LEU A 139 10.94 -17.75 -0.91
CA LEU A 139 9.77 -17.37 -1.68
C LEU A 139 8.52 -17.47 -0.78
N GLU A 140 7.78 -16.37 -0.66
CA GLU A 140 6.48 -16.33 0.02
C GLU A 140 5.35 -16.57 -0.99
N ARG A 141 4.39 -17.39 -0.61
CA ARG A 141 3.25 -17.67 -1.48
C ARG A 141 2.39 -16.43 -1.64
N ASN A 142 2.20 -15.99 -2.87
CA ASN A 142 1.42 -14.81 -3.21
C ASN A 142 0.41 -15.13 -4.32
N VAL A 143 -0.75 -15.63 -3.92
CA VAL A 143 -1.88 -15.81 -4.85
C VAL A 143 -2.60 -14.48 -5.00
N LEU A 144 -2.80 -14.04 -6.23
CA LEU A 144 -3.43 -12.74 -6.49
C LEU A 144 -4.26 -12.73 -7.78
N ARG A 145 -5.16 -11.75 -7.86
CA ARG A 145 -5.80 -11.28 -9.10
C ARG A 145 -5.23 -9.93 -9.48
N HIS A 146 -5.18 -9.64 -10.77
CA HIS A 146 -4.73 -8.35 -11.27
C HIS A 146 -5.82 -7.72 -12.15
N MET A 147 -6.36 -6.58 -11.70
CA MET A 147 -7.40 -5.83 -12.42
C MET A 147 -6.82 -4.81 -13.40
N GLY A 148 -5.66 -4.24 -13.07
CA GLY A 148 -5.20 -3.00 -13.70
C GLY A 148 -5.95 -1.78 -13.15
N THR A 149 -5.42 -0.60 -13.44
CA THR A 149 -6.00 0.66 -12.91
C THR A 149 -7.38 0.96 -13.48
N ASP A 150 -7.58 0.74 -14.78
CA ASP A 150 -8.83 1.08 -15.47
C ASP A 150 -9.99 0.25 -14.94
N LEU A 151 -9.84 -1.07 -14.89
CA LEU A 151 -10.88 -1.93 -14.35
C LEU A 151 -11.09 -1.73 -12.84
N SER A 152 -10.04 -1.35 -12.10
CA SER A 152 -10.16 -1.02 -10.68
C SER A 152 -11.13 0.13 -10.44
N MET A 153 -11.05 1.19 -11.24
CA MET A 153 -11.98 2.33 -11.16
C MET A 153 -13.42 1.93 -11.48
N GLU A 154 -13.61 1.09 -12.50
CA GLU A 154 -14.93 0.60 -12.90
C GLU A 154 -15.57 -0.27 -11.81
N VAL A 155 -14.82 -1.21 -11.25
CA VAL A 155 -15.26 -2.06 -10.13
C VAL A 155 -15.65 -1.21 -8.93
N MET A 156 -14.83 -0.23 -8.55
CA MET A 156 -15.14 0.69 -7.45
C MET A 156 -16.40 1.53 -7.72
N SER A 157 -16.66 1.90 -8.97
CA SER A 157 -17.89 2.60 -9.33
C SER A 157 -19.14 1.73 -9.14
N ARG A 158 -19.10 0.48 -9.61
CA ARG A 158 -20.21 -0.47 -9.41
C ARG A 158 -20.46 -0.76 -7.92
N MET A 159 -19.40 -0.83 -7.13
CA MET A 159 -19.49 -0.95 -5.68
C MET A 159 -20.20 0.26 -5.04
N TYR A 160 -19.90 1.48 -5.51
CA TYR A 160 -20.60 2.69 -5.07
C TYR A 160 -22.10 2.62 -5.29
N ASP A 161 -22.49 2.30 -6.52
CA ASP A 161 -23.90 2.21 -6.89
C ASP A 161 -24.66 1.19 -6.05
N SER A 162 -24.04 0.06 -5.74
CA SER A 162 -24.63 -0.98 -4.90
C SER A 162 -24.77 -0.55 -3.43
N ILE A 163 -23.75 0.08 -2.86
CA ILE A 163 -23.76 0.44 -1.42
C ILE A 163 -24.81 1.53 -1.13
N ARG A 164 -24.91 2.55 -1.99
CA ARG A 164 -25.80 3.70 -1.78
C ARG A 164 -27.30 3.35 -1.81
N GLU A 165 -27.65 2.14 -2.23
CA GLU A 165 -29.04 1.65 -2.19
C GLU A 165 -29.52 1.43 -0.77
N SER A 166 -28.63 1.10 0.18
CA SER A 166 -28.97 0.73 1.55
C SER A 166 -28.22 1.53 2.61
N ILE A 167 -27.08 2.15 2.26
CA ILE A 167 -26.22 2.90 3.17
C ILE A 167 -26.06 4.32 2.65
N GLU A 168 -26.25 5.30 3.51
CA GLU A 168 -26.01 6.71 3.17
C GLU A 168 -24.53 6.96 2.92
N VAL A 169 -24.18 7.69 1.83
CA VAL A 169 -22.81 8.03 1.49
C VAL A 169 -22.68 9.53 1.28
N ARG A 170 -21.86 10.19 2.09
CA ARG A 170 -21.53 11.63 1.98
C ARG A 170 -20.09 11.81 1.55
N LEU A 171 -19.92 12.15 0.29
CA LEU A 171 -18.63 12.50 -0.32
C LEU A 171 -18.40 14.01 -0.24
N ASN A 172 -17.16 14.47 -0.52
CA ASN A 172 -16.74 15.88 -0.38
C ASN A 172 -17.00 16.44 1.04
N THR A 173 -16.95 15.57 2.05
CA THR A 173 -17.20 15.91 3.45
C THR A 173 -16.01 15.50 4.28
N GLU A 174 -15.24 16.47 4.73
CA GLU A 174 -14.02 16.20 5.53
C GLU A 174 -14.37 16.17 7.01
N VAL A 175 -14.05 15.06 7.66
CA VAL A 175 -14.10 14.91 9.13
C VAL A 175 -12.83 15.47 9.73
N VAL A 176 -12.96 16.35 10.72
CA VAL A 176 -11.83 17.01 11.39
C VAL A 176 -11.65 16.61 12.84
N ALA A 177 -12.69 16.08 13.49
CA ALA A 177 -12.59 15.63 14.87
C ALA A 177 -13.46 14.40 15.14
N ILE A 178 -12.99 13.56 16.08
CA ILE A 178 -13.73 12.46 16.67
C ILE A 178 -14.26 12.94 18.02
N ASN A 179 -15.55 12.86 18.22
CA ASN A 179 -16.21 13.34 19.43
C ASN A 179 -16.36 12.21 20.45
N ARG A 180 -16.12 12.51 21.72
CA ARG A 180 -16.37 11.57 22.83
C ARG A 180 -17.03 12.25 24.01
N ASP A 181 -17.75 11.46 24.78
CA ASP A 181 -18.21 11.84 26.12
C ASP A 181 -17.84 10.71 27.09
N GLY A 182 -17.16 11.10 28.18
CA GLY A 182 -16.57 10.11 29.07
C GLY A 182 -15.61 9.16 28.33
N GLY A 183 -15.86 7.87 28.41
CA GLY A 183 -15.08 6.82 27.74
C GLY A 183 -15.69 6.32 26.42
N HIS A 184 -16.73 6.99 25.88
CA HIS A 184 -17.49 6.52 24.72
C HIS A 184 -17.40 7.51 23.57
N VAL A 185 -17.33 7.01 22.32
CA VAL A 185 -17.49 7.84 21.12
C VAL A 185 -18.93 8.31 21.02
N THR A 186 -19.14 9.57 20.57
CA THR A 186 -20.49 10.14 20.37
C THR A 186 -20.74 10.55 18.91
N GLY A 187 -19.72 10.48 18.07
CA GLY A 187 -19.79 10.82 16.65
C GLY A 187 -18.57 11.53 16.15
N VAL A 188 -18.74 12.33 15.12
CA VAL A 188 -17.66 13.08 14.46
C VAL A 188 -18.08 14.50 14.13
N THR A 189 -17.10 15.41 13.95
CA THR A 189 -17.34 16.78 13.51
C THR A 189 -16.70 16.99 12.15
N THR A 190 -17.47 17.57 11.22
CA THR A 190 -16.99 17.90 9.87
C THR A 190 -16.27 19.26 9.85
N ARG A 191 -15.51 19.55 8.78
CA ARG A 191 -14.85 20.86 8.57
C ARG A 191 -15.86 22.00 8.51
N GLY A 192 -17.09 21.74 8.07
CA GLY A 192 -18.19 22.71 8.07
C GLY A 192 -18.81 22.98 9.44
N GLY A 193 -18.34 22.32 10.51
CA GLY A 193 -18.86 22.48 11.87
C GLY A 193 -20.10 21.61 12.17
N GLU A 194 -20.57 20.79 11.23
CA GLU A 194 -21.67 19.85 11.48
C GLU A 194 -21.21 18.74 12.42
N VAL A 195 -22.00 18.48 13.46
CA VAL A 195 -21.79 17.35 14.38
C VAL A 195 -22.69 16.19 13.95
N ILE A 196 -22.08 15.11 13.52
CA ILE A 196 -22.76 13.88 13.12
C ILE A 196 -22.70 12.91 14.30
N GLN A 197 -23.83 12.68 14.94
CA GLN A 197 -23.94 11.75 16.09
C GLN A 197 -24.02 10.32 15.61
N ALA A 198 -23.24 9.42 16.26
CA ALA A 198 -23.23 7.99 15.99
C ALA A 198 -22.94 7.19 17.26
N ARG A 199 -23.58 6.00 17.38
CA ARG A 199 -23.32 5.04 18.49
C ARG A 199 -21.97 4.36 18.37
N ALA A 200 -21.53 4.08 17.14
CA ALA A 200 -20.20 3.55 16.81
C ALA A 200 -19.57 4.35 15.66
N VAL A 201 -18.26 4.51 15.73
CA VAL A 201 -17.48 5.19 14.67
C VAL A 201 -16.35 4.26 14.22
N LEU A 202 -16.29 3.99 12.91
CA LEU A 202 -15.16 3.32 12.27
C LEU A 202 -14.31 4.35 11.54
N VAL A 203 -13.03 4.48 11.92
CA VAL A 203 -12.09 5.40 11.29
C VAL A 203 -11.13 4.64 10.38
N ALA A 204 -11.27 4.85 9.08
CA ALA A 204 -10.47 4.20 8.02
C ALA A 204 -9.89 5.24 7.03
N PRO A 205 -9.05 6.19 7.49
CA PRO A 205 -8.72 7.42 6.75
C PRO A 205 -7.64 7.21 5.69
N GLY A 206 -7.16 5.97 5.52
CA GLY A 206 -6.07 5.62 4.64
C GLY A 206 -4.74 6.30 5.01
N ARG A 207 -3.70 6.10 4.22
CA ARG A 207 -2.35 6.65 4.50
C ARG A 207 -2.35 8.19 4.54
N ARG A 208 -3.18 8.85 3.71
CA ARG A 208 -3.27 10.32 3.68
C ARG A 208 -3.78 10.90 4.99
N GLY A 209 -4.75 10.23 5.64
CA GLY A 209 -5.29 10.66 6.92
C GLY A 209 -4.57 10.10 8.15
N ALA A 210 -3.43 9.44 7.98
CA ALA A 210 -2.71 8.79 9.08
C ALA A 210 -2.20 9.80 10.12
N SER A 211 -1.68 10.96 9.70
CA SER A 211 -1.22 12.02 10.61
C SER A 211 -2.39 12.59 11.40
N TRP A 212 -3.52 12.88 10.74
CA TRP A 212 -4.73 13.31 11.41
C TRP A 212 -5.22 12.27 12.44
N LEU A 213 -5.23 10.98 12.09
CA LEU A 213 -5.62 9.93 13.03
C LEU A 213 -4.68 9.87 14.23
N ALA A 214 -3.37 10.01 14.03
CA ALA A 214 -2.41 10.06 15.13
C ALA A 214 -2.64 11.26 16.07
N GLU A 215 -2.98 12.42 15.52
CA GLU A 215 -3.37 13.62 16.30
C GLU A 215 -4.67 13.36 17.10
N GLN A 216 -5.69 12.74 16.47
CA GLN A 216 -6.92 12.36 17.17
C GLN A 216 -6.64 11.34 18.28
N CYS A 217 -5.80 10.33 18.03
CA CYS A 217 -5.41 9.35 19.04
C CYS A 217 -4.74 10.05 20.25
N SER A 218 -3.81 10.97 19.97
CA SER A 218 -3.14 11.76 21.02
C SER A 218 -4.13 12.58 21.86
N SER A 219 -5.08 13.27 21.23
CA SER A 219 -6.10 14.08 21.93
C SER A 219 -7.08 13.23 22.73
N LEU A 220 -7.35 12.00 22.28
CA LEU A 220 -8.23 11.05 22.91
C LEU A 220 -7.53 10.15 23.96
N GLY A 221 -6.20 10.25 24.09
CA GLY A 221 -5.41 9.41 24.99
C GLY A 221 -5.32 7.95 24.54
N ILE A 222 -5.45 7.70 23.23
CA ILE A 222 -5.31 6.37 22.64
C ILE A 222 -3.83 6.12 22.34
N ALA A 223 -3.31 5.00 22.79
CA ALA A 223 -1.91 4.65 22.57
C ALA A 223 -1.66 4.29 21.09
N VAL A 224 -0.50 4.70 20.60
CA VAL A 224 -0.02 4.36 19.25
C VAL A 224 1.40 3.82 19.34
N SER A 225 1.68 2.77 18.59
CA SER A 225 3.03 2.23 18.44
C SER A 225 3.57 2.55 17.05
N ARG A 226 4.88 2.42 16.87
CA ARG A 226 5.53 2.78 15.62
C ARG A 226 5.81 1.56 14.78
N ASN A 227 5.51 1.68 13.51
CA ASN A 227 5.89 0.71 12.51
C ASN A 227 7.30 1.04 11.96
N PRO A 228 8.03 0.06 11.40
CA PRO A 228 9.30 0.30 10.74
C PRO A 228 9.15 1.21 9.53
N VAL A 229 10.26 1.69 8.97
CA VAL A 229 10.32 2.26 7.63
C VAL A 229 11.08 1.32 6.71
N ASP A 230 10.55 1.09 5.52
CA ASP A 230 11.28 0.37 4.49
C ASP A 230 11.93 1.36 3.53
N LEU A 231 13.22 1.20 3.32
CA LEU A 231 14.02 2.02 2.42
C LEU A 231 14.76 1.14 1.42
N GLY A 232 14.88 1.62 0.21
CA GLY A 232 15.61 0.91 -0.82
C GLY A 232 15.53 1.52 -2.20
N VAL A 233 15.63 0.67 -3.21
CA VAL A 233 15.70 1.08 -4.61
C VAL A 233 14.59 0.43 -5.43
N ARG A 234 14.20 1.08 -6.52
CA ARG A 234 13.50 0.45 -7.62
C ARG A 234 14.53 -0.07 -8.61
N VAL A 235 14.44 -1.34 -8.94
CA VAL A 235 15.26 -2.01 -9.94
C VAL A 235 14.49 -2.03 -11.26
N GLU A 236 15.13 -1.69 -12.36
CA GLU A 236 14.59 -1.83 -13.71
C GLU A 236 15.59 -2.57 -14.59
N LEU A 237 15.12 -3.54 -15.36
CA LEU A 237 15.94 -4.40 -16.21
C LEU A 237 15.11 -4.97 -17.38
N PRO A 238 15.74 -5.56 -18.41
CA PRO A 238 15.01 -6.18 -19.51
C PRO A 238 14.03 -7.25 -18.98
N ALA A 239 12.81 -7.22 -19.50
CA ALA A 239 11.72 -8.11 -19.00
C ALA A 239 12.10 -9.59 -19.10
N ASP A 240 12.86 -9.97 -20.11
CA ASP A 240 13.26 -11.36 -20.37
C ASP A 240 14.09 -11.98 -19.23
N VAL A 241 14.80 -11.15 -18.44
CA VAL A 241 15.56 -11.62 -17.27
C VAL A 241 14.62 -12.17 -16.19
N MET A 242 13.48 -11.51 -15.95
CA MET A 242 12.52 -11.92 -14.93
C MET A 242 11.36 -12.76 -15.49
N ALA A 243 11.17 -12.81 -16.81
CA ALA A 243 10.07 -13.51 -17.45
C ALA A 243 9.90 -14.96 -16.97
N PRO A 244 10.96 -15.78 -16.80
CA PRO A 244 10.79 -17.17 -16.36
C PRO A 244 10.03 -17.31 -15.04
N ILE A 245 10.25 -16.38 -14.09
CA ILE A 245 9.57 -16.41 -12.78
C ILE A 245 8.29 -15.58 -12.78
N THR A 246 8.23 -14.47 -13.52
CA THR A 246 7.04 -13.60 -13.53
C THR A 246 5.91 -14.15 -14.40
N ASP A 247 6.20 -14.94 -15.40
CA ASP A 247 5.17 -15.62 -16.21
C ASP A 247 4.48 -16.72 -15.39
N ASP A 248 5.20 -17.35 -14.43
CA ASP A 248 4.63 -18.36 -13.54
C ASP A 248 3.93 -17.74 -12.32
N LEU A 249 4.54 -16.74 -11.66
CA LEU A 249 4.09 -16.23 -10.37
C LEU A 249 3.56 -14.80 -10.42
N TYR A 250 3.71 -14.10 -11.54
CA TYR A 250 3.40 -12.68 -11.77
C TYR A 250 4.16 -11.73 -10.85
N GLU A 251 3.97 -11.82 -9.54
CA GLU A 251 4.59 -10.97 -8.54
C GLU A 251 5.29 -11.82 -7.45
N PRO A 252 6.50 -12.35 -7.71
CA PRO A 252 7.23 -13.16 -6.74
C PRO A 252 7.62 -12.33 -5.52
N LYS A 253 7.22 -12.80 -4.33
CA LYS A 253 7.58 -12.22 -3.04
C LYS A 253 8.79 -12.96 -2.47
N LEU A 254 9.96 -12.41 -2.67
CA LEU A 254 11.23 -13.01 -2.24
C LEU A 254 11.76 -12.26 -1.02
N ARG A 255 12.18 -13.00 0.00
CA ARG A 255 12.85 -12.49 1.19
C ARG A 255 14.27 -12.98 1.25
N PHE A 256 15.14 -12.15 1.77
CA PHE A 256 16.55 -12.38 1.99
C PHE A 256 16.95 -11.83 3.37
N ILE A 257 17.86 -12.51 4.04
CA ILE A 257 18.51 -11.98 5.24
C ILE A 257 19.93 -11.64 4.85
N SER A 258 20.29 -10.38 4.99
CA SER A 258 21.62 -9.87 4.67
C SER A 258 22.69 -10.60 5.48
N LYS A 259 23.75 -11.04 4.82
CA LYS A 259 24.85 -11.77 5.49
C LYS A 259 25.74 -10.84 6.31
N SER A 260 25.84 -9.58 5.90
CA SER A 260 26.67 -8.58 6.57
C SER A 260 26.04 -8.02 7.82
N PHE A 261 24.73 -7.81 7.81
CA PHE A 261 24.05 -7.04 8.87
C PHE A 261 22.84 -7.75 9.48
N ASP A 262 22.48 -8.93 9.01
CA ASP A 262 21.30 -9.70 9.46
C ASP A 262 19.99 -8.94 9.26
N ASP A 263 19.96 -8.01 8.31
CA ASP A 263 18.79 -7.20 8.00
C ASP A 263 17.85 -7.92 7.03
N PRO A 264 16.53 -7.82 7.23
CA PRO A 264 15.56 -8.37 6.30
C PRO A 264 15.43 -7.50 5.06
N VAL A 265 15.68 -8.08 3.90
CA VAL A 265 15.50 -7.45 2.58
C VAL A 265 14.43 -8.22 1.81
N ARG A 266 13.62 -7.53 1.04
CA ARG A 266 12.55 -8.18 0.27
C ARG A 266 12.27 -7.52 -1.07
N THR A 267 11.78 -8.32 -2.02
CA THR A 267 11.14 -7.75 -3.23
C THR A 267 9.78 -7.16 -2.86
N PHE A 268 9.43 -6.10 -3.53
CA PHE A 268 8.13 -5.46 -3.36
C PHE A 268 7.63 -4.91 -4.69
N CYS A 269 6.31 -5.01 -4.93
CA CYS A 269 5.63 -4.46 -6.09
C CYS A 269 6.38 -4.77 -7.41
N VAL A 270 6.45 -6.05 -7.76
CA VAL A 270 7.00 -6.49 -9.04
C VAL A 270 6.00 -6.15 -10.14
N ASN A 271 6.47 -5.47 -11.17
CA ASN A 271 5.67 -5.01 -12.31
C ASN A 271 6.26 -5.58 -13.61
N PRO A 272 5.83 -6.77 -14.04
CA PRO A 272 6.24 -7.34 -15.30
C PRO A 272 5.85 -6.42 -16.45
N ARG A 273 6.80 -6.09 -17.33
CA ARG A 273 6.60 -5.20 -18.48
C ARG A 273 5.99 -3.84 -18.13
N GLY A 274 6.24 -3.37 -16.89
CA GLY A 274 5.75 -2.12 -16.34
C GLY A 274 6.74 -0.97 -16.47
N GLU A 275 6.36 0.17 -15.93
CA GLU A 275 7.17 1.39 -15.94
C GLU A 275 7.53 1.85 -14.51
N VAL A 276 8.64 2.55 -14.40
CA VAL A 276 9.04 3.26 -13.18
C VAL A 276 8.39 4.62 -13.17
N ILE A 277 7.79 4.99 -12.03
CA ILE A 277 7.06 6.25 -11.87
C ILE A 277 7.50 6.99 -10.62
N THR A 278 7.21 8.29 -10.59
CA THR A 278 7.40 9.15 -9.42
C THR A 278 6.20 9.05 -8.48
N GLU A 279 6.45 8.93 -7.18
CA GLU A 279 5.44 9.02 -6.11
C GLU A 279 5.73 10.23 -5.22
N TYR A 280 4.69 11.00 -4.89
CA TYR A 280 4.79 12.15 -3.99
C TYR A 280 4.24 11.78 -2.63
N TYR A 281 5.04 11.96 -1.58
CA TYR A 281 4.65 11.72 -0.20
C TYR A 281 4.99 12.95 0.64
N ASP A 282 3.96 13.68 1.08
CA ASP A 282 4.09 14.97 1.78
C ASP A 282 5.01 15.95 1.02
N ASP A 283 6.21 16.18 1.57
CA ASP A 283 7.21 17.10 1.03
C ASP A 283 8.36 16.41 0.28
N VAL A 284 8.33 15.09 0.15
CA VAL A 284 9.37 14.31 -0.53
C VAL A 284 8.86 13.64 -1.80
N VAL A 285 9.79 13.46 -2.74
CA VAL A 285 9.60 12.71 -3.97
C VAL A 285 10.30 11.38 -3.82
N THR A 286 9.58 10.29 -4.09
CA THR A 286 10.08 8.91 -4.04
C THR A 286 9.77 8.19 -5.35
N VAL A 287 10.39 7.05 -5.58
CA VAL A 287 10.12 6.24 -6.77
C VAL A 287 9.12 5.13 -6.44
N ASN A 288 8.34 4.73 -7.44
CA ASN A 288 7.44 3.58 -7.41
C ASN A 288 7.41 2.91 -8.78
N GLY A 289 6.67 1.82 -8.93
CA GLY A 289 6.43 1.16 -10.20
C GLY A 289 4.95 1.03 -10.49
N HIS A 290 4.63 0.92 -11.76
CA HIS A 290 3.28 0.78 -12.26
C HIS A 290 3.21 -0.24 -13.39
N SER A 291 2.13 -1.00 -13.48
CA SER A 291 1.83 -1.88 -14.61
C SER A 291 0.44 -1.57 -15.14
N MET A 292 0.33 -1.39 -16.45
CA MET A 292 -0.94 -1.22 -17.15
C MET A 292 -1.33 -2.53 -17.83
N LYS A 293 -2.64 -2.75 -17.98
CA LYS A 293 -3.13 -3.95 -18.66
C LYS A 293 -2.70 -3.98 -20.14
N ASP A 294 -2.73 -2.82 -20.81
CA ASP A 294 -2.54 -2.69 -22.26
C ASP A 294 -1.26 -1.93 -22.66
N GLY A 295 -0.50 -1.38 -21.71
CA GLY A 295 0.73 -0.62 -21.95
C GLY A 295 1.98 -1.39 -21.51
N ARG A 296 2.51 -2.31 -22.34
CA ARG A 296 3.69 -3.11 -22.00
C ARG A 296 4.98 -2.44 -22.44
N THR A 297 5.90 -2.22 -21.49
CA THR A 297 7.28 -1.81 -21.80
C THR A 297 8.16 -3.04 -22.04
N PRO A 298 9.36 -2.88 -22.64
CA PRO A 298 10.32 -3.97 -22.74
C PRO A 298 11.00 -4.33 -21.41
N ASN A 299 10.71 -3.59 -20.33
CA ASN A 299 11.36 -3.72 -19.04
C ASN A 299 10.41 -4.29 -17.97
N THR A 300 10.97 -5.03 -17.03
CA THR A 300 10.33 -5.36 -15.75
C THR A 300 10.98 -4.53 -14.66
N ASN A 301 10.18 -4.05 -13.71
CA ASN A 301 10.71 -3.35 -12.54
C ASN A 301 10.16 -3.92 -11.23
N PHE A 302 10.94 -3.78 -10.16
CA PHE A 302 10.56 -4.19 -8.81
C PHE A 302 11.33 -3.38 -7.77
N ALA A 303 10.75 -3.22 -6.58
CA ALA A 303 11.48 -2.62 -5.46
C ALA A 303 12.29 -3.67 -4.70
N LEU A 304 13.46 -3.28 -4.21
CA LEU A 304 14.19 -3.94 -3.14
C LEU A 304 14.16 -3.05 -1.91
N LEU A 305 13.59 -3.56 -0.83
CA LEU A 305 13.35 -2.81 0.39
C LEU A 305 14.04 -3.48 1.58
N VAL A 306 14.82 -2.70 2.31
CA VAL A 306 15.40 -3.06 3.61
C VAL A 306 14.47 -2.53 4.69
N SER A 307 14.02 -3.40 5.60
CA SER A 307 13.15 -3.00 6.70
C SER A 307 13.98 -2.50 7.87
N ASN A 308 13.84 -1.22 8.18
CA ASN A 308 14.62 -0.56 9.23
C ASN A 308 13.78 -0.46 10.51
N TYR A 309 14.24 -1.12 11.56
CA TYR A 309 13.69 -1.05 12.90
C TYR A 309 14.58 -0.19 13.77
N PHE A 310 13.97 0.70 14.53
CA PHE A 310 14.69 1.60 15.43
C PHE A 310 14.27 1.33 16.87
N THR A 311 15.26 1.38 17.77
CA THR A 311 15.09 1.26 19.22
C THR A 311 15.37 2.58 19.90
N GLU A 312 15.10 2.68 21.21
CA GLU A 312 15.47 3.85 22.00
C GLU A 312 16.94 4.25 21.82
N PRO A 313 17.28 5.54 21.79
CA PRO A 313 16.39 6.68 22.00
C PRO A 313 15.69 7.18 20.71
N PHE A 314 15.97 6.60 19.55
CA PHE A 314 15.44 7.04 18.26
C PHE A 314 14.03 6.49 18.02
N LYS A 315 13.06 7.39 17.90
CA LYS A 315 11.63 7.02 17.88
C LYS A 315 10.87 7.44 16.63
N ASP A 316 11.53 7.96 15.60
CA ASP A 316 10.85 8.50 14.42
C ASP A 316 11.34 7.91 13.09
N PRO A 317 10.94 6.66 12.77
CA PRO A 317 11.30 6.01 11.50
C PRO A 317 10.85 6.80 10.27
N ILE A 318 9.69 7.48 10.37
CA ILE A 318 9.13 8.25 9.24
C ILE A 318 10.05 9.43 8.92
N SER A 319 10.47 10.21 9.92
CA SER A 319 11.40 11.31 9.71
C SER A 319 12.74 10.84 9.16
N TYR A 320 13.26 9.70 9.62
CA TYR A 320 14.47 9.12 9.05
C TYR A 320 14.30 8.82 7.56
N GLY A 321 13.24 8.12 7.17
CA GLY A 321 12.96 7.82 5.78
C GLY A 321 12.78 9.08 4.92
N LYS A 322 12.09 10.11 5.45
CA LYS A 322 11.97 11.41 4.79
C LYS A 322 13.32 12.10 4.63
N TYR A 323 14.22 11.98 5.61
CA TYR A 323 15.56 12.57 5.53
C TYR A 323 16.37 11.96 4.39
N ILE A 324 16.37 10.62 4.28
CA ILE A 324 17.03 9.91 3.18
C ILE A 324 16.41 10.30 1.82
N SER A 325 15.07 10.40 1.74
CA SER A 325 14.39 10.81 0.53
C SER A 325 14.70 12.26 0.13
N ARG A 326 14.76 13.19 1.11
CA ARG A 326 15.16 14.58 0.86
C ARG A 326 16.59 14.70 0.36
N LEU A 327 17.49 13.84 0.83
CA LEU A 327 18.88 13.83 0.34
C LEU A 327 18.93 13.47 -1.15
N ALA A 328 18.14 12.49 -1.59
CA ALA A 328 17.99 12.19 -3.01
C ALA A 328 17.42 13.37 -3.80
N ASN A 329 16.37 14.02 -3.26
CA ASN A 329 15.74 15.17 -3.90
C ASN A 329 16.68 16.39 -3.99
N LEU A 330 17.59 16.54 -3.02
CA LEU A 330 18.63 17.58 -3.05
C LEU A 330 19.65 17.36 -4.17
N LEU A 331 20.00 16.09 -4.45
CA LEU A 331 20.99 15.69 -5.44
C LEU A 331 20.42 15.52 -6.85
N SER A 332 19.12 15.67 -7.01
CA SER A 332 18.41 15.44 -8.28
C SER A 332 17.14 16.30 -8.36
N ASN A 333 16.45 16.27 -9.50
CA ASN A 333 15.11 16.84 -9.63
C ASN A 333 14.00 15.92 -9.07
N GLY A 334 14.34 15.06 -8.08
CA GLY A 334 13.43 14.13 -7.44
C GLY A 334 14.03 12.74 -7.28
N ILE A 335 14.35 12.06 -8.40
CA ILE A 335 14.82 10.67 -8.41
C ILE A 335 16.19 10.57 -9.02
N VAL A 336 17.11 9.90 -8.34
CA VAL A 336 18.43 9.52 -8.88
C VAL A 336 18.33 8.17 -9.56
N VAL A 337 18.91 8.03 -10.74
CA VAL A 337 19.10 6.76 -11.44
C VAL A 337 20.58 6.43 -11.56
N GLN A 338 20.96 5.19 -11.28
CA GLN A 338 22.31 4.68 -11.41
C GLN A 338 22.31 3.28 -12.00
N ARG A 339 23.23 2.97 -12.93
CA ARG A 339 23.46 1.59 -13.35
C ARG A 339 24.07 0.80 -12.19
N LEU A 340 23.59 -0.41 -11.98
CA LEU A 340 24.17 -1.31 -10.97
C LEU A 340 25.69 -1.50 -11.18
N TRP A 341 26.11 -1.64 -12.43
CA TRP A 341 27.54 -1.76 -12.78
C TRP A 341 28.37 -0.58 -12.29
N ASP A 342 27.86 0.65 -12.44
CA ASP A 342 28.57 1.85 -11.98
C ASP A 342 28.63 1.92 -10.45
N LEU A 343 27.53 1.55 -9.75
CA LEU A 343 27.51 1.48 -8.29
C LEU A 343 28.55 0.47 -7.76
N LEU A 344 28.62 -0.73 -8.35
CA LEU A 344 29.57 -1.76 -7.94
C LEU A 344 31.03 -1.35 -8.17
N HIS A 345 31.30 -0.38 -9.05
CA HIS A 345 32.64 0.17 -9.31
C HIS A 345 32.88 1.54 -8.63
N GLY A 346 32.02 1.94 -7.67
CA GLY A 346 32.18 3.15 -6.89
C GLY A 346 32.16 4.44 -7.72
N ARG A 347 31.32 4.51 -8.76
CA ARG A 347 31.25 5.67 -9.64
C ARG A 347 29.82 6.04 -10.01
N ARG A 348 29.56 7.32 -10.18
CA ARG A 348 28.26 7.83 -10.63
C ARG A 348 27.95 7.39 -12.06
N SER A 349 26.67 7.21 -12.38
CA SER A 349 26.22 7.15 -13.78
C SER A 349 26.14 8.53 -14.41
N THR A 350 26.30 8.57 -15.73
CA THR A 350 26.11 9.76 -16.58
C THR A 350 25.16 9.42 -17.71
N PRO A 351 24.59 10.42 -18.44
CA PRO A 351 23.73 10.15 -19.59
C PRO A 351 24.40 9.25 -20.63
N GLU A 352 25.70 9.47 -20.91
CA GLU A 352 26.47 8.68 -21.88
C GLU A 352 26.69 7.24 -21.40
N ARG A 353 26.78 7.01 -20.09
CA ARG A 353 26.88 5.66 -19.53
C ARG A 353 25.55 4.94 -19.57
N LEU A 354 24.45 5.64 -19.27
CA LEU A 354 23.11 5.07 -19.37
C LEU A 354 22.79 4.65 -20.81
N SER A 355 23.13 5.47 -21.79
CA SER A 355 22.87 5.17 -23.22
C SER A 355 23.61 3.96 -23.79
N ARG A 356 24.61 3.43 -23.06
CA ARG A 356 25.34 2.21 -23.45
C ARG A 356 24.65 0.92 -23.03
N GLY A 357 23.64 0.99 -22.16
CA GLY A 357 22.88 -0.17 -21.70
C GLY A 357 21.74 -0.52 -22.65
N ALA A 358 21.33 -1.79 -22.67
CA ALA A 358 20.14 -2.23 -23.39
C ALA A 358 18.82 -1.78 -22.72
N THR A 359 18.85 -1.48 -21.42
CA THR A 359 17.68 -1.00 -20.69
C THR A 359 17.52 0.50 -20.88
N VAL A 360 16.48 0.90 -21.59
CA VAL A 360 16.10 2.31 -21.74
C VAL A 360 15.27 2.69 -20.50
N PRO A 361 15.70 3.71 -19.71
CA PRO A 361 14.95 4.17 -18.55
C PRO A 361 13.50 4.51 -18.89
N THR A 362 12.52 3.91 -18.21
CA THR A 362 11.10 4.29 -18.40
C THR A 362 10.78 5.60 -17.68
N LEU A 363 11.41 5.89 -16.53
CA LEU A 363 11.35 7.21 -15.89
C LEU A 363 12.39 8.16 -16.51
N LYS A 364 11.99 8.88 -17.56
CA LYS A 364 12.88 9.74 -18.37
C LYS A 364 13.46 10.93 -17.59
N ASP A 365 12.71 11.43 -16.59
CA ASP A 365 13.11 12.60 -15.80
C ASP A 365 14.04 12.26 -14.61
N ALA A 366 14.40 10.98 -14.44
CA ALA A 366 15.34 10.58 -13.41
C ALA A 366 16.75 11.12 -13.72
N THR A 367 17.41 11.69 -12.72
CA THR A 367 18.73 12.28 -12.83
C THR A 367 19.82 11.22 -12.70
N PRO A 368 20.71 11.05 -13.69
CA PRO A 368 21.87 10.16 -13.55
C PRO A 368 22.79 10.60 -12.41
N GLY A 369 23.05 9.71 -11.46
CA GLY A 369 23.80 10.07 -10.26
C GLY A 369 24.49 8.91 -9.57
N ASP A 370 24.69 9.06 -8.26
CA ASP A 370 25.33 8.08 -7.39
C ASP A 370 24.51 7.88 -6.12
N LEU A 371 23.99 6.67 -5.95
CA LEU A 371 23.17 6.28 -4.82
C LEU A 371 23.99 6.14 -3.51
N SER A 372 25.31 6.05 -3.61
CA SER A 372 26.18 5.99 -2.42
C SER A 372 26.23 7.29 -1.63
N PHE A 373 25.86 8.42 -2.24
CA PHE A 373 25.67 9.69 -1.55
C PHE A 373 24.33 9.82 -0.82
N ILE A 374 23.44 8.88 -1.03
CA ILE A 374 22.07 8.94 -0.50
C ILE A 374 21.86 7.91 0.60
N PHE A 375 22.18 6.66 0.31
CA PHE A 375 21.92 5.57 1.25
C PHE A 375 23.09 5.36 2.20
N PRO A 376 22.81 5.08 3.49
CA PRO A 376 23.81 4.53 4.41
C PRO A 376 24.45 3.26 3.83
N HIS A 377 25.74 3.07 4.11
CA HIS A 377 26.50 1.89 3.67
C HIS A 377 25.79 0.56 3.97
N ARG A 378 25.17 0.45 5.15
CA ARG A 378 24.39 -0.73 5.57
C ARG A 378 23.29 -1.07 4.57
N ILE A 379 22.43 -0.10 4.22
CA ILE A 379 21.31 -0.31 3.30
C ILE A 379 21.80 -0.67 1.89
N LEU A 380 22.86 -0.02 1.38
CA LEU A 380 23.41 -0.37 0.06
C LEU A 380 24.02 -1.78 0.04
N THR A 381 24.70 -2.16 1.09
CA THR A 381 25.29 -3.52 1.21
C THR A 381 24.19 -4.57 1.19
N ASP A 382 23.12 -4.38 1.96
CA ASP A 382 21.97 -5.28 2.01
C ASP A 382 21.31 -5.45 0.64
N ILE A 383 21.11 -4.33 -0.08
CA ILE A 383 20.55 -4.32 -1.43
C ILE A 383 21.47 -5.07 -2.42
N ILE A 384 22.78 -4.81 -2.38
CA ILE A 384 23.75 -5.46 -3.27
C ILE A 384 23.82 -6.97 -2.99
N GLU A 385 23.77 -7.39 -1.74
CA GLU A 385 23.75 -8.80 -1.37
C GLU A 385 22.49 -9.49 -1.90
N MET A 386 21.32 -8.86 -1.74
CA MET A 386 20.08 -9.41 -2.29
C MET A 386 20.09 -9.45 -3.82
N LEU A 387 20.64 -8.44 -4.51
CA LEU A 387 20.78 -8.46 -5.97
C LEU A 387 21.63 -9.64 -6.43
N LYS A 388 22.74 -9.93 -5.73
CA LYS A 388 23.59 -11.10 -6.02
C LYS A 388 22.87 -12.42 -5.74
N ALA A 389 22.02 -12.49 -4.72
CA ALA A 389 21.19 -13.65 -4.45
C ALA A 389 20.13 -13.84 -5.54
N LEU A 390 19.47 -12.77 -5.96
CA LEU A 390 18.50 -12.77 -7.05
C LEU A 390 19.13 -13.17 -8.39
N ASP A 391 20.39 -12.78 -8.66
CA ASP A 391 21.09 -13.15 -9.90
C ASP A 391 21.34 -14.67 -10.00
N ARG A 392 21.48 -15.36 -8.87
CA ARG A 392 21.54 -16.84 -8.84
C ARG A 392 20.19 -17.48 -9.19
N LEU A 393 19.08 -16.80 -8.88
CA LEU A 393 17.73 -17.27 -9.19
C LEU A 393 17.31 -16.93 -10.62
N ALA A 394 17.63 -15.72 -11.07
CA ALA A 394 17.33 -15.17 -12.39
C ALA A 394 18.61 -14.53 -12.96
N PRO A 395 19.47 -15.29 -13.67
CA PRO A 395 20.73 -14.80 -14.22
C PRO A 395 20.54 -13.61 -15.15
N GLY A 396 21.33 -12.57 -14.94
CA GLY A 396 21.27 -11.31 -15.68
C GLY A 396 20.78 -10.12 -14.87
N ILE A 397 20.38 -10.33 -13.62
CA ILE A 397 20.04 -9.24 -12.68
C ILE A 397 21.28 -8.40 -12.34
N VAL A 398 22.42 -9.05 -12.07
CA VAL A 398 23.70 -8.37 -11.85
C VAL A 398 24.37 -8.13 -13.19
N SER A 399 23.96 -7.10 -13.90
CA SER A 399 24.48 -6.75 -15.23
C SER A 399 24.67 -5.25 -15.41
N MET A 400 25.35 -4.87 -16.51
CA MET A 400 25.47 -3.47 -16.91
C MET A 400 24.16 -2.85 -17.41
N ASN A 401 23.14 -3.70 -17.64
CA ASN A 401 21.82 -3.28 -18.11
C ASN A 401 20.84 -3.01 -16.98
N THR A 402 21.20 -3.33 -15.73
CA THR A 402 20.31 -3.13 -14.58
C THR A 402 20.42 -1.70 -14.06
N LEU A 403 19.28 -1.04 -13.95
CA LEU A 403 19.14 0.31 -13.44
C LEU A 403 18.56 0.27 -12.02
N LEU A 404 19.09 1.14 -11.17
CA LEU A 404 18.63 1.36 -9.81
C LEU A 404 18.15 2.79 -9.66
N TYR A 405 16.95 2.99 -9.16
CA TYR A 405 16.36 4.29 -8.87
C TYR A 405 16.21 4.47 -7.36
N GLY A 406 16.60 5.60 -6.84
CA GLY A 406 16.47 5.94 -5.41
C GLY A 406 15.84 7.29 -5.18
N VAL A 407 15.04 7.37 -4.16
CA VAL A 407 14.75 6.43 -3.08
C VAL A 407 13.36 5.80 -3.26
N GLU A 408 13.28 4.48 -3.20
CA GLU A 408 12.02 3.82 -2.91
C GLU A 408 11.85 3.82 -1.39
N ALA A 409 10.80 4.44 -0.91
CA ALA A 409 10.48 4.46 0.50
C ALA A 409 9.04 4.00 0.74
N LYS A 410 8.84 3.19 1.77
CA LYS A 410 7.50 2.85 2.22
C LYS A 410 7.35 3.28 3.67
N PHE A 411 6.56 4.35 3.80
CA PHE A 411 6.19 4.91 5.09
C PHE A 411 4.96 4.17 5.61
N TYR A 412 5.07 3.62 6.80
CA TYR A 412 3.95 2.98 7.47
C TYR A 412 3.33 3.94 8.46
N SER A 413 2.01 4.03 8.48
CA SER A 413 1.30 4.78 9.50
C SER A 413 1.62 4.23 10.89
N SER A 414 1.60 5.08 11.90
CA SER A 414 1.66 4.61 13.29
C SER A 414 0.53 3.62 13.54
N ARG A 415 0.83 2.56 14.26
CA ARG A 415 -0.16 1.53 14.58
C ARG A 415 -0.96 1.99 15.79
N VAL A 416 -2.25 2.19 15.58
CA VAL A 416 -3.19 2.45 16.67
C VAL A 416 -3.37 1.17 17.49
N GLU A 417 -3.29 1.26 18.79
CA GLU A 417 -3.52 0.11 19.67
C GLU A 417 -5.01 -0.19 19.77
N THR A 418 -5.34 -1.44 19.52
CA THR A 418 -6.70 -1.97 19.51
C THR A 418 -6.75 -3.34 20.17
N ASP A 419 -7.94 -3.74 20.58
CA ASP A 419 -8.21 -5.13 20.88
C ASP A 419 -8.31 -6.00 19.61
N GLU A 420 -8.65 -7.26 19.78
CA GLU A 420 -8.84 -8.22 18.68
C GLU A 420 -10.03 -7.88 17.76
N ASN A 421 -10.96 -7.03 18.23
CA ASN A 421 -12.13 -6.55 17.51
C ASN A 421 -11.88 -5.25 16.75
N LEU A 422 -10.65 -4.76 16.72
CA LEU A 422 -10.25 -3.45 16.18
C LEU A 422 -10.89 -2.25 16.91
N GLN A 423 -11.37 -2.44 18.14
CA GLN A 423 -11.83 -1.36 19.00
C GLN A 423 -10.67 -0.74 19.77
N THR A 424 -10.63 0.57 19.86
CA THR A 424 -9.65 1.30 20.64
C THR A 424 -10.01 1.31 22.15
N SER A 425 -9.19 1.96 22.98
CA SER A 425 -9.52 2.18 24.38
C SER A 425 -10.75 3.08 24.59
N VAL A 426 -11.19 3.82 23.57
CA VAL A 426 -12.46 4.57 23.56
C VAL A 426 -13.56 3.65 23.06
N ARG A 427 -14.53 3.34 23.91
CA ARG A 427 -15.62 2.42 23.60
C ARG A 427 -16.46 2.93 22.43
N GLY A 428 -16.77 2.04 21.47
CA GLY A 428 -17.50 2.35 20.25
C GLY A 428 -16.64 2.98 19.14
N LEU A 429 -15.35 3.27 19.40
CA LEU A 429 -14.42 3.77 18.40
C LEU A 429 -13.55 2.63 17.86
N PHE A 430 -13.69 2.35 16.57
CA PHE A 430 -12.97 1.31 15.83
C PHE A 430 -12.04 1.94 14.78
N VAL A 431 -10.96 1.27 14.47
CA VAL A 431 -10.02 1.73 13.42
C VAL A 431 -9.70 0.58 12.45
N ALA A 432 -9.51 0.91 11.17
CA ALA A 432 -9.18 -0.09 10.17
C ALA A 432 -8.28 0.47 9.04
N GLY A 433 -7.69 -0.42 8.27
CA GLY A 433 -6.96 -0.09 7.06
C GLY A 433 -5.54 0.45 7.30
N ASP A 434 -4.96 0.94 6.20
CA ASP A 434 -3.55 1.38 6.16
C ASP A 434 -3.30 2.61 7.05
N GLY A 435 -4.29 3.49 7.22
CA GLY A 435 -4.16 4.69 8.06
C GLY A 435 -4.02 4.39 9.54
N ALA A 436 -4.58 3.27 10.00
CA ALA A 436 -4.45 2.78 11.37
C ALA A 436 -3.15 1.97 11.61
N GLY A 437 -2.30 1.83 10.58
CA GLY A 437 -1.04 1.08 10.69
C GLY A 437 -1.20 -0.44 10.82
N LEU A 438 -2.37 -0.98 10.50
CA LEU A 438 -2.70 -2.40 10.64
C LEU A 438 -2.47 -3.19 9.36
N THR A 439 -2.73 -2.55 8.21
CA THR A 439 -2.74 -3.21 6.91
C THR A 439 -1.88 -2.49 5.90
N ARG A 440 -1.73 -3.13 4.73
CA ARG A 440 -1.10 -2.56 3.56
C ARG A 440 -1.69 -3.16 2.28
N GLY A 441 -2.21 -2.29 1.43
CA GLY A 441 -2.81 -2.68 0.16
C GLY A 441 -4.29 -3.05 0.27
N LEU A 442 -4.89 -3.34 -0.90
CA LEU A 442 -6.34 -3.46 -1.07
C LEU A 442 -6.97 -4.53 -0.18
N SER A 443 -6.46 -5.76 -0.25
CA SER A 443 -7.15 -6.92 0.32
C SER A 443 -7.16 -6.95 1.83
N GLN A 444 -6.00 -6.74 2.49
CA GLN A 444 -5.99 -6.71 3.96
C GLN A 444 -6.70 -5.46 4.51
N SER A 445 -6.65 -4.33 3.79
CA SER A 445 -7.44 -3.15 4.16
C SER A 445 -8.94 -3.46 4.10
N ALA A 446 -9.43 -4.08 3.03
CA ALA A 446 -10.81 -4.53 2.89
C ALA A 446 -11.20 -5.54 3.99
N ALA A 447 -10.35 -6.55 4.24
CA ALA A 447 -10.56 -7.54 5.29
C ALA A 447 -10.66 -6.91 6.68
N SER A 448 -9.85 -5.89 6.99
CA SER A 448 -9.94 -5.16 8.26
C SER A 448 -11.26 -4.40 8.40
N GLY A 449 -11.79 -3.86 7.30
CA GLY A 449 -13.09 -3.21 7.28
C GLY A 449 -14.24 -4.18 7.52
N LEU A 450 -14.22 -5.36 6.88
CA LEU A 450 -15.19 -6.43 7.14
C LEU A 450 -15.17 -6.84 8.61
N HIS A 451 -13.99 -7.10 9.16
CA HIS A 451 -13.82 -7.52 10.55
C HIS A 451 -14.30 -6.46 11.54
N ALA A 452 -13.94 -5.18 11.31
CA ALA A 452 -14.42 -4.09 12.15
C ALA A 452 -15.96 -3.95 12.13
N ALA A 453 -16.57 -4.09 10.94
CA ALA A 453 -18.03 -4.01 10.82
C ALA A 453 -18.75 -5.16 11.53
N GLU A 454 -18.22 -6.38 11.49
CA GLU A 454 -18.74 -7.51 12.26
C GLU A 454 -18.66 -7.27 13.76
N SER A 455 -17.53 -6.72 14.21
CA SER A 455 -17.32 -6.36 15.62
C SER A 455 -18.27 -5.26 16.07
N ILE A 456 -18.51 -4.25 15.22
CA ILE A 456 -19.49 -3.18 15.46
C ILE A 456 -20.90 -3.76 15.57
N LEU A 457 -21.34 -4.58 14.60
CA LEU A 457 -22.65 -5.23 14.63
C LEU A 457 -22.86 -6.01 15.92
N SER A 458 -21.90 -6.84 16.30
CA SER A 458 -21.92 -7.61 17.53
C SER A 458 -22.04 -6.71 18.78
N SER A 459 -21.24 -5.61 18.82
CA SER A 459 -21.23 -4.67 19.96
C SER A 459 -22.54 -3.89 20.12
N LEU A 460 -23.26 -3.66 19.01
CA LEU A 460 -24.56 -2.99 18.99
C LEU A 460 -25.73 -3.95 19.14
N GLY A 461 -25.49 -5.27 19.22
CA GLY A 461 -26.51 -6.31 19.42
C GLY A 461 -27.21 -6.76 18.13
N PHE A 462 -26.68 -6.40 16.95
CA PHE A 462 -27.14 -6.93 15.68
C PHE A 462 -26.44 -8.27 15.36
N ARG A 463 -27.18 -9.19 14.75
CA ARG A 463 -26.66 -10.51 14.34
C ARG A 463 -26.41 -10.59 12.84
#